data_ee853d90edb90d5018c8dbcd542873ed
#
_entry.id   ee853d90edb90d5018c8dbcd542873ed
#
_cell.length_a   1.000
_cell.length_b   1.000
_cell.length_c   1.000
_cell.angle_alpha   90.00
_cell.angle_beta   90.00
_cell.angle_gamma   90.00
#
_symmetry.space_group_name_H-M   'P 1'
#
loop_
_entity.id
_entity.type
_entity.pdbx_description
1 polymer ?
#
loop_
_entity_poly.entity_id
_entity_poly.type
_entity_poly.pdbx_seq_one_letter_code
_entity_poly.pdbx_strand_id
1 'polypeptide(L)'
;MTETAKAFENGKAFIPFITCGDPDLETTAKIVREAAANGADLIELGIPFSDPTAEGTVIQGANIRALKGGVTTDKVFDLVRELRKDVTVPMVFMTYSNVVFSYGADKFISTCKEIGINGLILPDLPYEEKEEFLPQCKKYGVDLIPLIAPTSENRIAMIAKEADGFIYLVSSLGVTGTRSEISTDLKSIVDVIRQNTSVPCAIGFGISTPEQAKKMADIADGAIVGSAIIKIIDQYGKDAPKYVGEYVKSMKDAVR
;
A
#
# COMPACT_ATOMS: atom_id res chain seq x y z
N MET A 1 11.86 13.48 8.89
CA MET A 1 10.59 12.80 8.51
C MET A 1 10.74 12.34 7.07
N THR A 2 10.41 11.09 6.77
CA THR A 2 10.51 10.52 5.42
C THR A 2 9.35 11.00 4.53
N GLU A 3 9.46 10.81 3.21
CA GLU A 3 8.40 11.23 2.28
C GLU A 3 7.09 10.44 2.51
N THR A 4 7.17 9.16 2.90
CA THR A 4 5.97 8.38 3.19
C THR A 4 5.27 8.87 4.48
N ALA A 5 6.03 9.28 5.50
CA ALA A 5 5.48 9.83 6.72
C ALA A 5 4.79 11.19 6.52
N LYS A 6 5.22 11.98 5.52
CA LYS A 6 4.58 13.28 5.18
C LYS A 6 3.12 13.13 4.75
N ALA A 7 2.72 11.95 4.25
CA ALA A 7 1.32 11.67 3.91
C ALA A 7 0.34 11.85 5.08
N PHE A 8 0.85 11.85 6.31
CA PHE A 8 0.07 11.96 7.55
C PHE A 8 0.12 13.36 8.22
N GLU A 9 0.87 14.32 7.65
CA GLU A 9 1.05 15.64 8.25
C GLU A 9 -0.23 16.51 8.22
N ASN A 10 -1.07 16.32 7.20
CA ASN A 10 -2.27 17.14 6.99
C ASN A 10 -3.54 16.50 7.56
N GLY A 11 -3.41 15.58 8.50
CA GLY A 11 -4.51 14.84 9.11
C GLY A 11 -4.48 13.36 8.81
N LYS A 12 -5.64 12.72 8.83
CA LYS A 12 -5.73 11.28 8.59
C LYS A 12 -5.49 10.94 7.11
N ALA A 13 -4.59 9.98 6.86
CA ALA A 13 -4.25 9.58 5.50
C ALA A 13 -5.27 8.60 4.91
N PHE A 14 -5.62 8.79 3.63
CA PHE A 14 -6.30 7.79 2.81
C PHE A 14 -5.33 7.24 1.77
N ILE A 15 -5.13 5.92 1.76
CA ILE A 15 -4.14 5.22 0.96
C ILE A 15 -4.84 4.18 0.06
N PRO A 16 -5.06 4.48 -1.23
CA PRO A 16 -5.56 3.51 -2.20
C PRO A 16 -4.46 2.56 -2.67
N PHE A 17 -4.78 1.26 -2.74
CA PHE A 17 -3.97 0.25 -3.42
C PHE A 17 -4.48 0.03 -4.84
N ILE A 18 -3.57 -0.02 -5.81
CA ILE A 18 -3.86 -0.19 -7.24
C ILE A 18 -2.89 -1.23 -7.82
N THR A 19 -3.41 -2.31 -8.42
CA THR A 19 -2.58 -3.28 -9.15
C THR A 19 -2.14 -2.69 -10.49
N CYS A 20 -0.83 -2.59 -10.70
CA CYS A 20 -0.28 -2.04 -11.94
C CYS A 20 -0.58 -2.97 -13.14
N GLY A 21 -1.21 -2.38 -14.17
CA GLY A 21 -1.57 -3.09 -15.39
C GLY A 21 -2.92 -3.80 -15.37
N ASP A 22 -3.75 -3.54 -14.37
CA ASP A 22 -5.12 -3.98 -14.33
C ASP A 22 -6.08 -2.82 -14.70
N PRO A 23 -6.84 -2.86 -15.79
CA PRO A 23 -6.83 -3.86 -16.87
C PRO A 23 -5.65 -3.69 -17.84
N ASP A 24 -5.01 -2.55 -17.87
CA ASP A 24 -3.78 -2.23 -18.63
C ASP A 24 -3.03 -1.05 -18.00
N LEU A 25 -1.76 -0.81 -18.43
CA LEU A 25 -0.90 0.24 -17.85
C LEU A 25 -1.38 1.66 -18.16
N GLU A 26 -2.01 1.90 -19.32
CA GLU A 26 -2.55 3.21 -19.67
C GLU A 26 -3.73 3.57 -18.74
N THR A 27 -4.62 2.61 -18.51
CA THR A 27 -5.74 2.78 -17.59
C THR A 27 -5.25 2.93 -16.14
N THR A 28 -4.24 2.16 -15.73
CA THR A 28 -3.59 2.33 -14.42
C THR A 28 -3.07 3.76 -14.23
N ALA A 29 -2.39 4.33 -15.24
CA ALA A 29 -1.91 5.71 -15.17
C ALA A 29 -3.03 6.72 -14.93
N LYS A 30 -4.16 6.55 -15.62
CA LYS A 30 -5.35 7.40 -15.43
C LYS A 30 -5.96 7.24 -14.04
N ILE A 31 -6.05 5.99 -13.52
CA ILE A 31 -6.56 5.71 -12.19
C ILE A 31 -5.68 6.38 -11.11
N VAL A 32 -4.37 6.29 -11.23
CA VAL A 32 -3.43 6.90 -10.27
C VAL A 32 -3.58 8.42 -10.26
N ARG A 33 -3.70 9.05 -11.43
CA ARG A 33 -3.93 10.50 -11.55
C ARG A 33 -5.27 10.91 -10.91
N GLU A 34 -6.34 10.18 -11.20
CA GLU A 34 -7.65 10.43 -10.58
C GLU A 34 -7.61 10.23 -9.06
N ALA A 35 -6.93 9.19 -8.57
CA ALA A 35 -6.78 8.97 -7.13
C ALA A 35 -6.03 10.15 -6.47
N ALA A 36 -4.92 10.60 -7.04
CA ALA A 36 -4.16 11.74 -6.54
C ALA A 36 -4.99 13.03 -6.56
N ALA A 37 -5.69 13.32 -7.66
CA ALA A 37 -6.53 14.51 -7.82
C ALA A 37 -7.73 14.54 -6.85
N ASN A 38 -8.21 13.38 -6.42
CA ASN A 38 -9.36 13.24 -5.50
C ASN A 38 -8.95 13.03 -4.03
N GLY A 39 -7.68 13.24 -3.68
CA GLY A 39 -7.24 13.38 -2.29
C GLY A 39 -6.61 12.12 -1.68
N ALA A 40 -6.07 11.21 -2.48
CA ALA A 40 -5.15 10.21 -1.96
C ALA A 40 -3.92 10.89 -1.38
N ASP A 41 -3.54 10.56 -0.15
CA ASP A 41 -2.37 11.15 0.52
C ASP A 41 -1.09 10.37 0.23
N LEU A 42 -1.22 9.09 -0.08
CA LEU A 42 -0.17 8.19 -0.54
C LEU A 42 -0.84 7.14 -1.44
N ILE A 43 -0.14 6.65 -2.46
CA ILE A 43 -0.66 5.60 -3.34
C ILE A 43 0.22 4.37 -3.26
N GLU A 44 -0.41 3.22 -3.00
CA GLU A 44 0.22 1.92 -2.99
C GLU A 44 0.05 1.26 -4.36
N LEU A 45 1.17 1.00 -5.03
CA LEU A 45 1.24 0.40 -6.35
C LEU A 45 1.64 -1.07 -6.25
N GLY A 46 0.72 -1.97 -6.54
CA GLY A 46 0.98 -3.41 -6.57
C GLY A 46 1.72 -3.82 -7.84
N ILE A 47 2.94 -4.36 -7.71
CA ILE A 47 3.61 -5.02 -8.82
C ILE A 47 3.04 -6.44 -8.94
N PRO A 48 2.43 -6.82 -10.08
CA PRO A 48 1.79 -8.11 -10.23
C PRO A 48 2.75 -9.28 -10.01
N PHE A 49 2.29 -10.29 -9.28
CA PHE A 49 3.04 -11.51 -9.02
C PHE A 49 2.16 -12.75 -9.21
N SER A 50 2.75 -13.84 -9.72
CA SER A 50 2.02 -15.06 -10.05
C SER A 50 1.62 -15.89 -8.84
N ASP A 51 2.38 -15.79 -7.74
CA ASP A 51 2.27 -16.67 -6.58
C ASP A 51 2.10 -15.89 -5.25
N PRO A 52 1.10 -14.98 -5.15
CA PRO A 52 0.91 -14.14 -3.97
C PRO A 52 0.42 -14.95 -2.78
N THR A 53 1.06 -14.79 -1.63
CA THR A 53 0.73 -15.51 -0.39
C THR A 53 -0.16 -14.69 0.58
N ALA A 54 -0.18 -13.37 0.45
CA ALA A 54 -0.90 -12.45 1.34
C ALA A 54 -2.18 -11.86 0.73
N GLU A 55 -2.54 -12.22 -0.50
CA GLU A 55 -3.64 -11.61 -1.24
C GLU A 55 -4.84 -12.54 -1.38
N GLY A 56 -6.04 -11.97 -1.27
CA GLY A 56 -7.30 -12.65 -1.53
C GLY A 56 -7.64 -12.69 -3.03
N THR A 57 -8.69 -13.43 -3.37
CA THR A 57 -9.11 -13.74 -4.74
C THR A 57 -9.32 -12.51 -5.63
N VAL A 58 -9.73 -11.38 -5.07
CA VAL A 58 -9.96 -10.13 -5.81
C VAL A 58 -8.66 -9.58 -6.36
N ILE A 59 -7.63 -9.44 -5.51
CA ILE A 59 -6.32 -8.91 -5.92
C ILE A 59 -5.58 -9.95 -6.77
N GLN A 60 -5.68 -11.24 -6.44
CA GLN A 60 -5.16 -12.32 -7.30
C GLN A 60 -5.73 -12.25 -8.72
N GLY A 61 -7.04 -11.99 -8.87
CA GLY A 61 -7.67 -11.79 -10.17
C GLY A 61 -7.06 -10.61 -10.94
N ALA A 62 -6.79 -9.49 -10.28
CA ALA A 62 -6.12 -8.33 -10.87
C ALA A 62 -4.68 -8.67 -11.32
N ASN A 63 -3.90 -9.38 -10.49
CA ASN A 63 -2.57 -9.85 -10.86
C ASN A 63 -2.60 -10.73 -12.11
N ILE A 64 -3.55 -11.68 -12.19
CA ILE A 64 -3.71 -12.55 -13.34
C ILE A 64 -4.03 -11.75 -14.61
N ARG A 65 -4.92 -10.75 -14.56
CA ARG A 65 -5.24 -9.88 -15.70
C ARG A 65 -4.03 -9.09 -16.16
N ALA A 66 -3.32 -8.46 -15.23
CA ALA A 66 -2.11 -7.69 -15.51
C ALA A 66 -0.99 -8.55 -16.13
N LEU A 67 -0.71 -9.73 -15.56
CA LEU A 67 0.31 -10.65 -16.08
C LEU A 67 -0.06 -11.18 -17.47
N LYS A 68 -1.34 -11.53 -17.71
CA LYS A 68 -1.82 -11.91 -19.04
C LYS A 68 -1.69 -10.78 -20.06
N GLY A 69 -1.80 -9.51 -19.62
CA GLY A 69 -1.52 -8.30 -20.40
C GLY A 69 -0.03 -8.08 -20.68
N GLY A 70 0.85 -8.94 -20.18
CA GLY A 70 2.30 -8.87 -20.39
C GLY A 70 2.98 -7.78 -19.56
N VAL A 71 2.45 -7.47 -18.40
CA VAL A 71 3.09 -6.54 -17.44
C VAL A 71 4.34 -7.19 -16.87
N THR A 72 5.41 -6.42 -16.78
CA THR A 72 6.69 -6.77 -16.17
C THR A 72 7.12 -5.68 -15.19
N THR A 73 8.06 -5.98 -14.30
CA THR A 73 8.63 -4.99 -13.37
C THR A 73 9.17 -3.77 -14.10
N ASP A 74 9.90 -3.94 -15.22
CA ASP A 74 10.42 -2.82 -16.01
C ASP A 74 9.29 -1.92 -16.54
N LYS A 75 8.21 -2.50 -17.04
CA LYS A 75 7.04 -1.73 -17.51
C LYS A 75 6.35 -0.97 -16.37
N VAL A 76 6.35 -1.52 -15.16
CA VAL A 76 5.85 -0.81 -13.97
C VAL A 76 6.78 0.35 -13.61
N PHE A 77 8.09 0.17 -13.71
CA PHE A 77 9.04 1.28 -13.52
C PHE A 77 8.83 2.39 -14.56
N ASP A 78 8.61 2.04 -15.82
CA ASP A 78 8.32 3.02 -16.88
C ASP A 78 6.99 3.76 -16.63
N LEU A 79 5.97 3.06 -16.13
CA LEU A 79 4.71 3.66 -15.69
C LEU A 79 4.96 4.72 -14.60
N VAL A 80 5.77 4.41 -13.59
CA VAL A 80 6.07 5.36 -12.50
C VAL A 80 6.85 6.56 -13.01
N ARG A 81 7.83 6.38 -13.91
CA ARG A 81 8.55 7.50 -14.57
C ARG A 81 7.59 8.46 -15.28
N GLU A 82 6.57 7.91 -15.96
CA GLU A 82 5.53 8.70 -16.61
C GLU A 82 4.65 9.44 -15.61
N LEU A 83 4.21 8.75 -14.55
CA LEU A 83 3.38 9.33 -13.49
C LEU A 83 4.08 10.47 -12.75
N ARG A 84 5.37 10.36 -12.48
CA ARG A 84 6.14 11.38 -11.75
C ARG A 84 6.30 12.70 -12.48
N LYS A 85 5.89 12.78 -13.73
CA LYS A 85 5.85 14.07 -14.46
C LYS A 85 4.77 15.01 -13.91
N ASP A 86 3.69 14.47 -13.34
CA ASP A 86 2.51 15.22 -12.90
C ASP A 86 1.91 14.76 -11.55
N VAL A 87 2.27 13.59 -11.04
CA VAL A 87 1.82 13.08 -9.74
C VAL A 87 2.88 13.30 -8.69
N THR A 88 2.57 14.13 -7.69
CA THR A 88 3.50 14.53 -6.61
C THR A 88 3.29 13.79 -5.30
N VAL A 89 2.12 13.17 -5.09
CA VAL A 89 1.84 12.40 -3.86
C VAL A 89 2.84 11.26 -3.67
N PRO A 90 3.21 10.92 -2.43
CA PRO A 90 4.07 9.77 -2.18
C PRO A 90 3.52 8.50 -2.81
N MET A 91 4.40 7.69 -3.40
CA MET A 91 4.05 6.37 -3.93
C MET A 91 4.96 5.32 -3.33
N VAL A 92 4.38 4.19 -2.97
CA VAL A 92 5.12 3.01 -2.48
C VAL A 92 4.80 1.80 -3.37
N PHE A 93 5.75 0.91 -3.53
CA PHE A 93 5.49 -0.38 -4.15
C PHE A 93 5.06 -1.40 -3.09
N MET A 94 4.07 -2.22 -3.45
CA MET A 94 3.77 -3.47 -2.79
C MET A 94 4.08 -4.63 -3.74
N THR A 95 4.94 -5.53 -3.31
CA THR A 95 5.30 -6.73 -4.06
C THR A 95 5.87 -7.79 -3.11
N TYR A 96 6.37 -8.88 -3.64
CA TYR A 96 6.90 -9.99 -2.86
C TYR A 96 8.44 -10.02 -2.87
N SER A 97 9.04 -10.52 -1.80
CA SER A 97 10.50 -10.59 -1.63
C SER A 97 11.19 -11.27 -2.81
N ASN A 98 10.57 -12.33 -3.36
CA ASN A 98 11.08 -13.05 -4.53
C ASN A 98 11.19 -12.16 -5.79
N VAL A 99 10.27 -11.23 -6.00
CA VAL A 99 10.31 -10.30 -7.15
C VAL A 99 11.53 -9.38 -7.02
N VAL A 100 11.74 -8.79 -5.84
CA VAL A 100 12.86 -7.90 -5.56
C VAL A 100 14.19 -8.67 -5.64
N PHE A 101 14.24 -9.84 -5.02
CA PHE A 101 15.43 -10.69 -5.02
C PHE A 101 15.84 -11.13 -6.43
N SER A 102 14.87 -11.63 -7.22
CA SER A 102 15.12 -12.09 -8.60
C SER A 102 15.53 -10.97 -9.55
N TYR A 103 15.04 -9.74 -9.32
CA TYR A 103 15.46 -8.54 -10.08
C TYR A 103 16.89 -8.09 -9.69
N GLY A 104 17.33 -8.45 -8.50
CA GLY A 104 18.52 -7.96 -7.82
C GLY A 104 18.18 -6.80 -6.89
N ALA A 105 18.24 -7.04 -5.57
CA ALA A 105 17.76 -6.09 -4.56
C ALA A 105 18.38 -4.69 -4.68
N ASP A 106 19.71 -4.58 -4.86
CA ASP A 106 20.37 -3.28 -5.02
C ASP A 106 19.90 -2.54 -6.28
N LYS A 107 19.74 -3.25 -7.41
CA LYS A 107 19.24 -2.69 -8.67
C LYS A 107 17.78 -2.27 -8.55
N PHE A 108 16.92 -3.10 -7.94
CA PHE A 108 15.50 -2.80 -7.78
C PHE A 108 15.32 -1.55 -6.92
N ILE A 109 15.95 -1.50 -5.74
CA ILE A 109 15.77 -0.41 -4.77
C ILE A 109 16.43 0.89 -5.25
N SER A 110 17.59 0.82 -5.94
CA SER A 110 18.19 2.01 -6.56
C SER A 110 17.30 2.58 -7.67
N THR A 111 16.66 1.71 -8.47
CA THR A 111 15.68 2.13 -9.48
C THR A 111 14.45 2.75 -8.81
N CYS A 112 13.94 2.19 -7.71
CA CYS A 112 12.85 2.82 -6.94
C CYS A 112 13.18 4.26 -6.58
N LYS A 113 14.38 4.53 -6.06
CA LYS A 113 14.84 5.89 -5.75
C LYS A 113 14.89 6.78 -6.99
N GLU A 114 15.49 6.28 -8.06
CA GLU A 114 15.63 7.03 -9.32
C GLU A 114 14.29 7.50 -9.87
N ILE A 115 13.29 6.61 -9.88
CA ILE A 115 11.95 6.89 -10.42
C ILE A 115 11.03 7.59 -9.42
N GLY A 116 11.47 7.83 -8.18
CA GLY A 116 10.71 8.56 -7.17
C GLY A 116 9.70 7.71 -6.37
N ILE A 117 9.91 6.40 -6.27
CA ILE A 117 9.21 5.54 -5.29
C ILE A 117 9.80 5.81 -3.90
N ASN A 118 8.93 6.02 -2.93
CA ASN A 118 9.29 6.49 -1.60
C ASN A 118 9.40 5.35 -0.58
N GLY A 119 8.76 4.21 -0.83
CA GLY A 119 8.80 3.06 0.08
C GLY A 119 8.50 1.73 -0.61
N LEU A 120 8.77 0.65 0.12
CA LEU A 120 8.60 -0.72 -0.32
C LEU A 120 7.86 -1.51 0.78
N ILE A 121 6.80 -2.21 0.40
CA ILE A 121 6.01 -3.11 1.25
C ILE A 121 6.23 -4.53 0.73
N LEU A 122 6.75 -5.42 1.59
CA LEU A 122 6.99 -6.83 1.30
C LEU A 122 6.21 -7.68 2.31
N PRO A 123 4.97 -8.12 1.97
CA PRO A 123 4.10 -8.78 2.94
C PRO A 123 4.56 -10.18 3.36
N ASP A 124 5.45 -10.79 2.60
CA ASP A 124 6.09 -12.08 2.88
C ASP A 124 7.44 -11.98 3.59
N LEU A 125 7.93 -10.75 3.87
CA LEU A 125 9.18 -10.52 4.57
C LEU A 125 8.95 -10.48 6.09
N PRO A 126 9.38 -11.49 6.85
CA PRO A 126 9.28 -11.44 8.30
C PRO A 126 10.30 -10.43 8.88
N TYR A 127 9.98 -9.89 10.04
CA TYR A 127 10.84 -8.92 10.74
C TYR A 127 12.29 -9.42 10.92
N GLU A 128 12.45 -10.70 11.17
CA GLU A 128 13.76 -11.34 11.40
C GLU A 128 14.64 -11.40 10.15
N GLU A 129 14.04 -11.30 8.96
CA GLU A 129 14.75 -11.36 7.67
C GLU A 129 14.87 -9.99 6.99
N LYS A 130 14.43 -8.92 7.63
CA LYS A 130 14.47 -7.56 7.05
C LYS A 130 15.86 -7.11 6.59
N GLU A 131 16.92 -7.63 7.20
CA GLU A 131 18.32 -7.29 6.87
C GLU A 131 18.71 -7.70 5.43
N GLU A 132 17.93 -8.55 4.77
CA GLU A 132 18.10 -8.87 3.35
C GLU A 132 17.89 -7.64 2.44
N PHE A 133 17.02 -6.69 2.84
CA PHE A 133 16.65 -5.52 2.03
C PHE A 133 16.89 -4.19 2.73
N LEU A 134 16.88 -4.14 4.06
CA LEU A 134 16.99 -2.92 4.84
C LEU A 134 18.26 -2.10 4.57
N PRO A 135 19.46 -2.72 4.40
CA PRO A 135 20.67 -1.95 4.09
C PRO A 135 20.56 -1.19 2.77
N GLN A 136 20.00 -1.82 1.72
CA GLN A 136 19.79 -1.18 0.44
C GLN A 136 18.71 -0.08 0.52
N CYS A 137 17.62 -0.34 1.24
CA CYS A 137 16.57 0.65 1.49
C CYS A 137 17.16 1.90 2.16
N LYS A 138 17.95 1.75 3.22
CA LYS A 138 18.65 2.85 3.91
C LYS A 138 19.65 3.56 3.00
N LYS A 139 20.44 2.82 2.22
CA LYS A 139 21.43 3.36 1.29
C LYS A 139 20.80 4.32 0.28
N TYR A 140 19.62 3.97 -0.25
CA TYR A 140 18.95 4.74 -1.28
C TYR A 140 17.84 5.66 -0.75
N GLY A 141 17.52 5.61 0.55
CA GLY A 141 16.45 6.42 1.16
C GLY A 141 15.06 6.05 0.63
N VAL A 142 14.79 4.74 0.53
CA VAL A 142 13.49 4.14 0.27
C VAL A 142 13.03 3.50 1.57
N ASP A 143 11.86 3.85 2.09
CA ASP A 143 11.38 3.31 3.35
C ASP A 143 11.00 1.82 3.19
N LEU A 144 11.50 0.94 4.04
CA LEU A 144 10.99 -0.43 4.14
C LEU A 144 9.84 -0.43 5.15
N ILE A 145 8.61 -0.43 4.64
CA ILE A 145 7.39 -0.27 5.45
C ILE A 145 7.10 -1.56 6.21
N PRO A 146 7.13 -1.53 7.55
CA PRO A 146 6.85 -2.72 8.34
C PRO A 146 5.37 -3.03 8.39
N LEU A 147 5.02 -4.33 8.31
CA LEU A 147 3.67 -4.83 8.56
C LEU A 147 3.56 -5.33 9.99
N ILE A 148 2.50 -4.90 10.67
CA ILE A 148 2.11 -5.44 11.99
C ILE A 148 0.77 -6.16 11.83
N ALA A 149 0.72 -7.41 12.27
CA ALA A 149 -0.49 -8.20 12.35
C ALA A 149 -0.93 -8.36 13.81
N PRO A 150 -2.20 -8.73 14.09
CA PRO A 150 -2.66 -9.07 15.43
C PRO A 150 -1.88 -10.27 16.00
N THR A 151 -0.85 -10.00 16.79
CA THR A 151 0.07 -10.97 17.40
C THR A 151 0.33 -10.59 18.87
N SER A 152 1.38 -11.10 19.48
CA SER A 152 1.75 -10.73 20.85
C SER A 152 2.21 -9.26 20.95
N GLU A 153 1.91 -8.62 22.08
CA GLU A 153 2.32 -7.24 22.38
C GLU A 153 3.84 -7.04 22.25
N ASN A 154 4.63 -8.01 22.71
CA ASN A 154 6.09 -7.97 22.61
C ASN A 154 6.55 -7.90 21.16
N ARG A 155 5.93 -8.66 20.24
CA ARG A 155 6.27 -8.62 18.81
C ARG A 155 5.87 -7.31 18.17
N ILE A 156 4.67 -6.80 18.50
CA ILE A 156 4.21 -5.49 18.04
C ILE A 156 5.17 -4.39 18.48
N ALA A 157 5.54 -4.36 19.77
CA ALA A 157 6.47 -3.38 20.32
C ALA A 157 7.86 -3.45 19.68
N MET A 158 8.37 -4.65 19.42
CA MET A 158 9.67 -4.88 18.78
C MET A 158 9.68 -4.28 17.36
N ILE A 159 8.66 -4.57 16.54
CA ILE A 159 8.56 -4.05 15.17
C ILE A 159 8.37 -2.53 15.19
N ALA A 160 7.51 -2.02 16.07
CA ALA A 160 7.18 -0.59 16.15
C ALA A 160 8.41 0.27 16.50
N LYS A 161 9.29 -0.20 17.39
CA LYS A 161 10.51 0.55 17.81
C LYS A 161 11.49 0.85 16.68
N GLU A 162 11.53 0.01 15.66
CA GLU A 162 12.46 0.12 14.54
C GLU A 162 11.79 0.56 13.24
N ALA A 163 10.51 0.95 13.32
CA ALA A 163 9.73 1.38 12.16
C ALA A 163 10.22 2.72 11.61
N ASP A 164 10.28 2.81 10.28
CA ASP A 164 10.47 4.04 9.53
C ASP A 164 9.28 4.26 8.58
N GLY A 165 9.08 5.48 8.11
CA GLY A 165 7.98 5.82 7.20
C GLY A 165 6.63 5.79 7.89
N PHE A 166 5.89 4.73 7.69
CA PHE A 166 4.64 4.45 8.42
C PHE A 166 4.53 2.96 8.73
N ILE A 167 3.66 2.62 9.67
CA ILE A 167 3.36 1.22 10.02
C ILE A 167 2.08 0.81 9.31
N TYR A 168 2.14 -0.30 8.55
CA TYR A 168 0.99 -0.95 7.96
C TYR A 168 0.39 -1.95 8.96
N LEU A 169 -0.70 -1.60 9.62
CA LEU A 169 -1.42 -2.50 10.52
C LEU A 169 -2.48 -3.29 9.73
N VAL A 170 -2.31 -4.61 9.64
CA VAL A 170 -3.33 -5.47 9.07
C VAL A 170 -4.43 -5.77 10.09
N SER A 171 -5.70 -5.59 9.70
CA SER A 171 -6.84 -5.69 10.62
C SER A 171 -7.17 -7.11 11.08
N SER A 172 -6.55 -8.14 10.47
CA SER A 172 -6.79 -9.53 10.83
C SER A 172 -5.67 -10.44 10.32
N LEU A 173 -5.52 -11.60 10.95
CA LEU A 173 -4.73 -12.70 10.39
C LEU A 173 -5.48 -13.31 9.20
N GLY A 174 -4.86 -13.35 8.03
CA GLY A 174 -5.42 -13.92 6.80
C GLY A 174 -5.12 -13.07 5.57
N VAL A 175 -5.83 -13.35 4.46
CA VAL A 175 -5.63 -12.67 3.18
C VAL A 175 -6.55 -11.46 3.02
N THR A 176 -6.23 -10.59 2.05
CA THR A 176 -7.03 -9.42 1.68
C THR A 176 -8.45 -9.77 1.25
N GLY A 177 -9.40 -8.87 1.44
CA GLY A 177 -10.80 -9.01 1.03
C GLY A 177 -11.69 -7.97 1.71
N THR A 178 -12.89 -7.73 1.16
CA THR A 178 -13.90 -6.87 1.81
C THR A 178 -14.61 -7.67 2.92
N ARG A 179 -14.80 -7.06 4.10
CA ARG A 179 -15.48 -7.68 5.25
C ARG A 179 -16.62 -6.81 5.73
N SER A 180 -17.68 -7.43 6.23
CA SER A 180 -18.82 -6.73 6.85
C SER A 180 -18.49 -6.26 8.26
N GLU A 181 -17.68 -7.02 9.01
CA GLU A 181 -17.27 -6.69 10.38
C GLU A 181 -15.76 -6.95 10.57
N ILE A 182 -15.13 -6.09 11.35
CA ILE A 182 -13.75 -6.24 11.82
C ILE A 182 -13.86 -6.53 13.33
N SER A 183 -13.63 -7.79 13.70
CA SER A 183 -13.80 -8.28 15.08
C SER A 183 -12.55 -8.14 15.96
N THR A 184 -11.40 -7.77 15.37
CA THR A 184 -10.14 -7.61 16.11
C THR A 184 -10.15 -6.33 16.92
N ASP A 185 -9.65 -6.37 18.15
CA ASP A 185 -9.40 -5.17 18.95
C ASP A 185 -8.17 -4.41 18.43
N LEU A 186 -8.39 -3.66 17.35
CA LEU A 186 -7.34 -2.86 16.70
C LEU A 186 -6.90 -1.69 17.57
N LYS A 187 -7.78 -1.20 18.46
CA LYS A 187 -7.43 -0.08 19.34
C LYS A 187 -6.32 -0.46 20.30
N SER A 188 -6.40 -1.61 20.95
CA SER A 188 -5.34 -2.08 21.86
C SER A 188 -4.00 -2.23 21.14
N ILE A 189 -4.01 -2.72 19.89
CA ILE A 189 -2.80 -2.86 19.07
C ILE A 189 -2.19 -1.49 18.75
N VAL A 190 -3.01 -0.53 18.34
CA VAL A 190 -2.55 0.85 18.06
C VAL A 190 -2.02 1.52 19.33
N ASP A 191 -2.63 1.27 20.49
CA ASP A 191 -2.15 1.80 21.76
C ASP A 191 -0.76 1.24 22.11
N VAL A 192 -0.49 -0.05 21.84
CA VAL A 192 0.86 -0.65 22.00
C VAL A 192 1.85 -0.02 21.00
N ILE A 193 1.45 0.18 19.74
CA ILE A 193 2.30 0.84 18.74
C ILE A 193 2.69 2.24 19.22
N ARG A 194 1.72 3.06 19.63
CA ARG A 194 1.93 4.45 20.10
C ARG A 194 2.80 4.57 21.35
N GLN A 195 2.80 3.55 22.22
CA GLN A 195 3.69 3.49 23.39
C GLN A 195 5.17 3.27 22.98
N ASN A 196 5.43 2.77 21.79
CA ASN A 196 6.76 2.36 21.36
C ASN A 196 7.36 3.22 20.23
N THR A 197 6.53 3.99 19.52
CA THR A 197 7.00 4.86 18.43
C THR A 197 6.03 6.02 18.17
N SER A 198 6.56 7.10 17.55
CA SER A 198 5.78 8.20 16.99
C SER A 198 5.54 8.05 15.47
N VAL A 199 6.00 6.96 14.86
CA VAL A 199 5.78 6.68 13.44
C VAL A 199 4.28 6.47 13.21
N PRO A 200 3.67 7.14 12.20
CA PRO A 200 2.23 7.01 11.95
C PRO A 200 1.85 5.59 11.56
N CYS A 201 0.61 5.21 11.90
CA CYS A 201 0.07 3.89 11.64
C CYS A 201 -1.19 3.99 10.78
N ALA A 202 -1.25 3.24 9.67
CA ALA A 202 -2.43 3.11 8.82
C ALA A 202 -2.98 1.68 8.87
N ILE A 203 -4.32 1.55 8.97
CA ILE A 203 -4.99 0.25 9.03
C ILE A 203 -5.43 -0.15 7.62
N GLY A 204 -5.07 -1.37 7.23
CA GLY A 204 -5.51 -2.01 5.98
C GLY A 204 -6.29 -3.29 6.21
N PHE A 205 -6.85 -3.83 5.13
CA PHE A 205 -7.68 -5.02 5.04
C PHE A 205 -9.15 -4.85 5.48
N GLY A 206 -10.05 -5.27 4.59
CA GLY A 206 -11.48 -5.36 4.88
C GLY A 206 -12.28 -4.07 4.76
N ILE A 207 -11.63 -2.92 4.60
CA ILE A 207 -12.27 -1.61 4.46
C ILE A 207 -12.83 -1.46 3.04
N SER A 208 -14.09 -1.03 2.94
CA SER A 208 -14.76 -0.87 1.67
C SER A 208 -15.77 0.28 1.61
N THR A 209 -16.16 0.84 2.76
CA THR A 209 -17.12 1.96 2.83
C THR A 209 -16.52 3.17 3.55
N PRO A 210 -17.03 4.39 3.29
CA PRO A 210 -16.63 5.60 3.99
C PRO A 210 -16.75 5.50 5.52
N GLU A 211 -17.81 4.85 6.02
CA GLU A 211 -18.05 4.66 7.45
C GLU A 211 -16.97 3.75 8.08
N GLN A 212 -16.59 2.69 7.36
CA GLN A 212 -15.50 1.81 7.81
C GLN A 212 -14.16 2.55 7.79
N ALA A 213 -13.87 3.34 6.74
CA ALA A 213 -12.64 4.13 6.66
C ALA A 213 -12.55 5.14 7.81
N LYS A 214 -13.65 5.87 8.09
CA LYS A 214 -13.74 6.78 9.22
C LYS A 214 -13.46 6.06 10.54
N LYS A 215 -14.10 4.93 10.79
CA LYS A 215 -13.92 4.14 12.02
C LYS A 215 -12.46 3.72 12.20
N MET A 216 -11.76 3.36 11.13
CA MET A 216 -10.33 2.99 11.20
C MET A 216 -9.45 4.22 11.41
N ALA A 217 -9.73 5.34 10.74
CA ALA A 217 -9.03 6.58 10.93
C ALA A 217 -9.22 7.19 12.34
N ASP A 218 -10.36 6.96 12.98
CA ASP A 218 -10.59 7.36 14.38
C ASP A 218 -9.68 6.59 15.35
N ILE A 219 -9.28 5.36 15.01
CA ILE A 219 -8.39 4.51 15.81
C ILE A 219 -6.91 4.80 15.49
N ALA A 220 -6.55 4.88 14.20
CA ALA A 220 -5.19 5.03 13.71
C ALA A 220 -4.98 6.39 13.01
N ASP A 221 -3.89 6.51 12.23
CA ASP A 221 -3.53 7.75 11.53
C ASP A 221 -3.93 7.71 10.05
N GLY A 222 -4.44 6.57 9.57
CA GLY A 222 -4.91 6.43 8.19
C GLY A 222 -5.61 5.11 7.92
N ALA A 223 -6.20 5.04 6.72
CA ALA A 223 -6.89 3.86 6.21
C ALA A 223 -6.36 3.48 4.82
N ILE A 224 -6.11 2.18 4.62
CA ILE A 224 -5.62 1.60 3.36
C ILE A 224 -6.72 0.74 2.74
N VAL A 225 -7.01 0.96 1.46
CA VAL A 225 -8.11 0.28 0.75
C VAL A 225 -7.62 -0.28 -0.57
N GLY A 226 -7.74 -1.60 -0.73
CA GLY A 226 -7.37 -2.30 -1.96
C GLY A 226 -8.54 -2.97 -2.65
N SER A 227 -9.04 -4.07 -2.11
CA SER A 227 -10.03 -4.93 -2.78
C SER A 227 -11.28 -4.21 -3.28
N ALA A 228 -11.74 -3.15 -2.60
CA ALA A 228 -12.88 -2.37 -3.06
C ALA A 228 -12.56 -1.60 -4.36
N ILE A 229 -11.37 -1.01 -4.46
CA ILE A 229 -10.89 -0.31 -5.66
C ILE A 229 -10.71 -1.30 -6.81
N ILE A 230 -10.10 -2.46 -6.55
CA ILE A 230 -9.94 -3.51 -7.57
C ILE A 230 -11.29 -4.00 -8.12
N LYS A 231 -12.33 -4.10 -7.27
CA LYS A 231 -13.68 -4.44 -7.73
C LYS A 231 -14.28 -3.36 -8.65
N ILE A 232 -14.03 -2.08 -8.38
CA ILE A 232 -14.44 -0.99 -9.27
C ILE A 232 -13.71 -1.11 -10.62
N ILE A 233 -12.41 -1.38 -10.59
CA ILE A 233 -11.62 -1.58 -11.81
C ILE A 233 -12.14 -2.77 -12.61
N ASP A 234 -12.42 -3.90 -11.96
CA ASP A 234 -12.97 -5.10 -12.60
C ASP A 234 -14.33 -4.85 -13.25
N GLN A 235 -15.19 -4.06 -12.58
CA GLN A 235 -16.53 -3.74 -13.06
C GLN A 235 -16.54 -2.79 -14.26
N TYR A 236 -15.68 -1.76 -14.26
CA TYR A 236 -15.71 -0.67 -15.24
C TYR A 236 -14.58 -0.74 -16.28
N GLY A 237 -13.60 -1.60 -16.09
CA GLY A 237 -12.50 -1.79 -17.04
C GLY A 237 -11.78 -0.47 -17.36
N LYS A 238 -11.72 -0.11 -18.64
CA LYS A 238 -11.06 1.13 -19.11
C LYS A 238 -11.78 2.42 -18.68
N ASP A 239 -13.04 2.35 -18.28
CA ASP A 239 -13.80 3.50 -17.78
C ASP A 239 -13.65 3.68 -16.26
N ALA A 240 -12.93 2.80 -15.58
CA ALA A 240 -12.74 2.81 -14.13
C ALA A 240 -12.14 4.10 -13.54
N PRO A 241 -11.26 4.87 -14.22
CA PRO A 241 -10.61 6.04 -13.62
C PRO A 241 -11.56 6.99 -12.93
N LYS A 242 -12.65 7.39 -13.60
CA LYS A 242 -13.68 8.28 -13.03
C LYS A 242 -14.29 7.70 -11.76
N TYR A 243 -14.70 6.44 -11.79
CA TYR A 243 -15.37 5.79 -10.65
C TYR A 243 -14.42 5.57 -9.47
N VAL A 244 -13.14 5.28 -9.74
CA VAL A 244 -12.12 5.21 -8.69
C VAL A 244 -11.90 6.60 -8.08
N GLY A 245 -11.82 7.66 -8.89
CA GLY A 245 -11.70 9.04 -8.39
C GLY A 245 -12.86 9.42 -7.47
N GLU A 246 -14.11 9.17 -7.88
CA GLU A 246 -15.31 9.42 -7.07
C GLU A 246 -15.28 8.62 -5.76
N TYR A 247 -14.85 7.36 -5.81
CA TYR A 247 -14.71 6.52 -4.62
C TYR A 247 -13.61 7.05 -3.68
N VAL A 248 -12.42 7.36 -4.20
CA VAL A 248 -11.31 7.93 -3.42
C VAL A 248 -11.75 9.22 -2.71
N LYS A 249 -12.45 10.11 -3.43
CA LYS A 249 -13.00 11.33 -2.85
C LYS A 249 -13.94 11.04 -1.67
N SER A 250 -14.89 10.12 -1.85
CA SER A 250 -15.84 9.76 -0.79
C SER A 250 -15.15 9.20 0.46
N MET A 251 -14.13 8.37 0.25
CA MET A 251 -13.35 7.77 1.33
C MET A 251 -12.48 8.82 2.05
N LYS A 252 -11.81 9.70 1.28
CA LYS A 252 -11.00 10.78 1.85
C LYS A 252 -11.84 11.77 2.64
N ASP A 253 -13.01 12.15 2.14
CA ASP A 253 -13.91 13.06 2.84
C ASP A 253 -14.41 12.47 4.18
N ALA A 254 -14.51 11.15 4.29
CA ALA A 254 -14.91 10.47 5.52
C ALA A 254 -13.80 10.36 6.58
N VAL A 255 -12.53 10.35 6.18
CA VAL A 255 -11.38 10.22 7.11
C VAL A 255 -10.79 11.57 7.55
N ARG A 256 -11.26 12.67 7.00
CA ARG A 256 -10.88 14.04 7.39
C ARG A 256 -11.30 14.40 8.81
#